data_717a00c2eb98466fe88ce93871de975e
#
_entry.id   717a00c2eb98466fe88ce93871de975e
#
_cell.length_a   1.000
_cell.length_b   1.000
_cell.length_c   1.000
_cell.angle_alpha   90.00
_cell.angle_beta   90.00
_cell.angle_gamma   90.00
#
_symmetry.space_group_name_H-M   'P 1'
#
loop_
_entity.id
_entity.type
_entity.pdbx_description
1 polymer ?
#
loop_
_entity_poly.entity_id
_entity_poly.type
_entity_poly.pdbx_seq_one_letter_code
_entity_poly.pdbx_strand_id
1 'polypeptide(L)'
;MKVYICYDRYEHDEWFNVFYVGTNRDESIRHCKEIDLPDFLNCGPDDCHSFQLVEVKLTKKQYEQLLNWYNDNTQSLEDYGDESSDYYKFMYDLYDDKYETETIIFTDGCSDFCEIIRYYSVHYKNKEVDEVSEYDWLFTDEYEEYYEELINDEELCEKVINEYVRDTY
;
A
#
# COMPACT_ATOMS: atom_id res chain seq x y z
N MET A 1 -14.01 19.52 -4.37
CA MET A 1 -13.71 19.28 -2.93
C MET A 1 -12.45 18.44 -2.84
N LYS A 2 -11.70 18.51 -1.73
CA LYS A 2 -10.58 17.61 -1.50
C LYS A 2 -11.11 16.27 -1.02
N VAL A 3 -10.61 15.19 -1.57
CA VAL A 3 -10.93 13.80 -1.25
C VAL A 3 -9.63 13.05 -1.07
N TYR A 4 -9.58 12.15 -0.11
CA TYR A 4 -8.43 11.31 0.20
C TYR A 4 -8.80 9.88 -0.17
N ILE A 5 -7.99 9.25 -1.00
CA ILE A 5 -8.21 7.90 -1.51
C ILE A 5 -6.99 7.05 -1.18
N CYS A 6 -7.23 5.94 -0.48
CA CYS A 6 -6.22 4.93 -0.20
C CYS A 6 -6.49 3.75 -1.13
N TYR A 7 -5.53 3.39 -1.93
CA TYR A 7 -5.68 2.30 -2.90
C TYR A 7 -4.36 1.60 -3.18
N ASP A 8 -4.43 0.34 -3.59
CA ASP A 8 -3.33 -0.36 -4.23
C ASP A 8 -3.56 -0.49 -5.75
N ARG A 9 -2.47 -0.73 -6.44
CA ARG A 9 -2.45 -1.03 -7.86
C ARG A 9 -1.59 -2.27 -8.09
N TYR A 10 -2.15 -3.21 -8.84
CA TYR A 10 -1.41 -4.35 -9.36
C TYR A 10 -0.97 -4.06 -10.80
N GLU A 11 0.34 -4.06 -11.05
CA GLU A 11 0.90 -3.57 -12.31
C GLU A 11 0.69 -4.52 -13.48
N HIS A 12 0.70 -5.82 -13.25
CA HIS A 12 0.59 -6.82 -14.33
C HIS A 12 -0.81 -6.94 -14.90
N ASP A 13 -1.83 -6.85 -14.04
CA ASP A 13 -3.23 -7.00 -14.44
C ASP A 13 -3.96 -5.66 -14.52
N GLU A 14 -3.24 -4.56 -14.24
CA GLU A 14 -3.74 -3.18 -14.27
C GLU A 14 -5.03 -2.96 -13.47
N TRP A 15 -5.22 -3.68 -12.35
CA TRP A 15 -6.37 -3.47 -11.49
C TRP A 15 -6.06 -2.58 -10.29
N PHE A 16 -7.10 -2.00 -9.71
CA PHE A 16 -7.05 -1.12 -8.56
C PHE A 16 -8.00 -1.60 -7.48
N ASN A 17 -7.53 -1.59 -6.24
CA ASN A 17 -8.36 -1.87 -5.08
C ASN A 17 -8.36 -0.65 -4.14
N VAL A 18 -9.54 -0.11 -3.82
CA VAL A 18 -9.67 1.05 -2.94
C VAL A 18 -9.98 0.58 -1.52
N PHE A 19 -9.09 0.87 -0.59
CA PHE A 19 -9.23 0.53 0.82
C PHE A 19 -10.05 1.57 1.59
N TYR A 20 -9.87 2.85 1.26
CA TYR A 20 -10.48 3.93 2.00
C TYR A 20 -10.77 5.15 1.13
N VAL A 21 -11.89 5.81 1.41
CA VAL A 21 -12.27 7.10 0.81
C VAL A 21 -12.76 8.04 1.90
N GLY A 22 -12.11 9.20 2.05
CA GLY A 22 -12.44 10.20 3.06
C GLY A 22 -12.33 11.63 2.58
N THR A 23 -12.76 12.56 3.44
CA THR A 23 -12.68 14.02 3.18
C THR A 23 -11.90 14.79 4.25
N ASN A 24 -11.45 14.08 5.29
CA ASN A 24 -10.64 14.64 6.37
C ASN A 24 -9.20 14.11 6.24
N ARG A 25 -8.22 15.02 6.05
CA ARG A 25 -6.82 14.67 5.83
C ARG A 25 -6.22 13.85 6.99
N ASP A 26 -6.36 14.34 8.20
CA ASP A 26 -5.72 13.74 9.37
C ASP A 26 -6.33 12.37 9.70
N GLU A 27 -7.64 12.24 9.53
CA GLU A 27 -8.35 10.97 9.70
C GLU A 27 -7.94 9.96 8.63
N SER A 28 -7.80 10.38 7.37
CA SER A 28 -7.39 9.52 6.27
C SER A 28 -5.95 9.04 6.43
N ILE A 29 -5.03 9.93 6.84
CA ILE A 29 -3.64 9.54 7.14
C ILE A 29 -3.60 8.54 8.30
N ARG A 30 -4.35 8.80 9.37
CA ARG A 30 -4.39 7.90 10.51
C ARG A 30 -4.96 6.55 10.13
N HIS A 31 -6.08 6.50 9.41
CA HIS A 31 -6.70 5.24 8.96
C HIS A 31 -5.74 4.44 8.08
N CYS A 32 -5.12 5.10 7.11
CA CYS A 32 -4.13 4.48 6.23
C CYS A 32 -2.97 3.86 7.01
N LYS A 33 -2.39 4.59 7.97
CA LYS A 33 -1.24 4.12 8.76
C LYS A 33 -1.57 3.03 9.78
N GLU A 34 -2.77 3.07 10.37
CA GLU A 34 -3.18 2.16 11.43
C GLU A 34 -3.86 0.89 10.91
N ILE A 35 -4.38 0.91 9.68
CA ILE A 35 -5.20 -0.18 9.14
C ILE A 35 -4.70 -0.60 7.74
N ASP A 36 -4.87 0.26 6.73
CA ASP A 36 -4.74 -0.16 5.34
C ASP A 36 -3.30 -0.53 4.94
N LEU A 37 -2.32 0.29 5.36
CA LEU A 37 -0.92 0.05 5.03
C LEU A 37 -0.33 -1.18 5.75
N PRO A 38 -0.58 -1.40 7.05
CA PRO A 38 -0.19 -2.65 7.69
C PRO A 38 -0.82 -3.89 7.05
N ASP A 39 -2.11 -3.84 6.72
CA ASP A 39 -2.80 -4.95 6.05
C ASP A 39 -2.20 -5.23 4.67
N PHE A 40 -1.91 -4.19 3.89
CA PHE A 40 -1.24 -4.31 2.60
C PHE A 40 0.15 -4.96 2.72
N LEU A 41 0.98 -4.48 3.64
CA LEU A 41 2.34 -5.01 3.83
C LEU A 41 2.35 -6.44 4.39
N ASN A 42 1.32 -6.83 5.15
CA ASN A 42 1.18 -8.18 5.70
C ASN A 42 0.80 -9.23 4.65
N CYS A 43 0.36 -8.82 3.45
CA CYS A 43 0.13 -9.74 2.34
C CYS A 43 1.43 -10.34 1.77
N GLY A 44 2.59 -9.85 2.21
CA GLY A 44 3.92 -10.32 1.79
C GLY A 44 4.45 -9.59 0.56
N PRO A 45 5.67 -9.92 0.15
CA PRO A 45 6.33 -9.26 -0.96
C PRO A 45 5.75 -9.75 -2.28
N ASP A 46 4.68 -9.13 -2.73
CA ASP A 46 4.18 -9.36 -4.08
C ASP A 46 4.76 -8.29 -4.99
N ASP A 47 5.66 -8.69 -5.88
CA ASP A 47 6.56 -7.86 -6.70
C ASP A 47 5.84 -6.82 -7.59
N CYS A 48 4.52 -6.79 -7.56
CA CYS A 48 3.73 -6.09 -8.57
C CYS A 48 2.71 -5.12 -7.99
N HIS A 49 2.73 -4.92 -6.67
CA HIS A 49 1.79 -4.02 -6.01
C HIS A 49 2.45 -2.73 -5.55
N SER A 50 1.81 -1.60 -5.87
CA SER A 50 2.08 -0.32 -5.23
C SER A 50 0.87 0.15 -4.45
N PHE A 51 1.10 0.75 -3.28
CA PHE A 51 0.06 1.28 -2.41
C PHE A 51 0.21 2.79 -2.27
N GLN A 52 -0.92 3.51 -2.28
CA GLN A 52 -0.91 4.96 -2.23
C GLN A 52 -2.04 5.51 -1.37
N LEU A 53 -1.74 6.58 -0.63
CA LEU A 53 -2.73 7.54 -0.14
C LEU A 53 -2.55 8.84 -0.91
N VAL A 54 -3.57 9.25 -1.65
CA VAL A 54 -3.56 10.48 -2.45
C VAL A 54 -4.64 11.47 -2.01
N GLU A 55 -4.32 12.77 -2.08
CA GLU A 55 -5.31 13.84 -2.07
C GLU A 55 -5.67 14.16 -3.51
N VAL A 56 -6.95 14.19 -3.84
CA VAL A 56 -7.45 14.54 -5.17
C VAL A 56 -8.56 15.59 -5.09
N LYS A 57 -8.63 16.48 -6.07
CA LYS A 57 -9.72 17.44 -6.20
C LYS A 57 -10.83 16.89 -7.08
N LEU A 58 -11.96 16.54 -6.48
CA LEU A 58 -13.14 16.03 -7.17
C LEU A 58 -14.32 17.01 -7.11
N THR A 59 -15.20 16.93 -8.11
CA THR A 59 -16.54 17.49 -8.03
C THR A 59 -17.39 16.64 -7.06
N LYS A 60 -18.47 17.22 -6.54
CA LYS A 60 -19.40 16.48 -5.67
C LYS A 60 -19.95 15.21 -6.36
N LYS A 61 -20.26 15.31 -7.66
CA LYS A 61 -20.78 14.18 -8.44
C LYS A 61 -19.76 13.04 -8.54
N GLN A 62 -18.50 13.35 -8.81
CA GLN A 62 -17.43 12.36 -8.88
C GLN A 62 -17.20 11.68 -7.53
N TYR A 63 -17.23 12.45 -6.45
CA TYR A 63 -17.11 11.91 -5.09
C TYR A 63 -18.27 10.98 -4.73
N GLU A 64 -19.53 11.37 -5.02
CA GLU A 64 -20.70 10.51 -4.82
C GLU A 64 -20.61 9.22 -5.63
N GLN A 65 -20.12 9.30 -6.86
CA GLN A 65 -19.91 8.11 -7.70
C GLN A 65 -18.83 7.19 -7.14
N LEU A 66 -17.69 7.74 -6.72
CA LEU A 66 -16.63 6.98 -6.07
C LEU A 66 -17.11 6.30 -4.79
N LEU A 67 -17.88 7.00 -3.95
CA LEU A 67 -18.47 6.41 -2.75
C LEU A 67 -19.45 5.27 -3.06
N ASN A 68 -20.21 5.38 -4.13
CA ASN A 68 -21.10 4.30 -4.55
C ASN A 68 -20.29 3.06 -4.93
N TRP A 69 -19.25 3.18 -5.75
CA TRP A 69 -18.38 2.07 -6.09
C TRP A 69 -17.71 1.46 -4.85
N TYR A 70 -17.23 2.29 -3.94
CA TYR A 70 -16.59 1.85 -2.70
C TYR A 70 -17.57 1.09 -1.77
N ASN A 71 -18.81 1.59 -1.60
CA ASN A 71 -19.80 1.00 -0.71
C ASN A 71 -20.51 -0.23 -1.28
N ASP A 72 -20.69 -0.29 -2.59
CA ASP A 72 -21.44 -1.37 -3.25
C ASP A 72 -20.59 -2.62 -3.48
N ASN A 73 -19.32 -2.63 -3.01
CA ASN A 73 -18.36 -3.69 -3.34
C ASN A 73 -18.30 -4.00 -4.85
N THR A 74 -18.58 -3.01 -5.70
CA THR A 74 -18.44 -3.14 -7.15
C THR A 74 -16.99 -3.27 -7.59
N GLN A 75 -16.08 -3.31 -6.64
CA GLN A 75 -14.70 -3.76 -6.75
C GLN A 75 -14.62 -5.30 -6.72
N SER A 76 -15.57 -6.00 -7.35
CA SER A 76 -15.45 -7.45 -7.49
C SER A 76 -14.31 -7.77 -8.46
N LEU A 77 -13.64 -8.90 -8.26
CA LEU A 77 -12.58 -9.38 -9.16
C LEU A 77 -13.02 -9.43 -10.65
N GLU A 78 -14.33 -9.47 -10.92
CA GLU A 78 -14.90 -9.45 -12.26
C GLU A 78 -14.86 -8.04 -12.89
N ASP A 79 -14.82 -6.98 -12.07
CA ASP A 79 -14.68 -5.59 -12.51
C ASP A 79 -13.22 -5.12 -12.55
N TYR A 80 -12.30 -5.87 -11.94
CA TYR A 80 -10.87 -5.63 -12.05
C TYR A 80 -10.42 -5.94 -13.48
N GLY A 81 -9.84 -4.97 -14.14
CA GLY A 81 -9.35 -5.13 -15.51
C GLY A 81 -10.41 -5.07 -16.61
N ASP A 82 -11.70 -4.83 -16.31
CA ASP A 82 -12.65 -4.41 -17.34
C ASP A 82 -12.40 -2.94 -17.69
N GLU A 83 -11.52 -2.73 -18.68
CA GLU A 83 -11.20 -1.41 -19.22
C GLU A 83 -12.43 -0.62 -19.70
N SER A 84 -13.58 -1.27 -19.85
CA SER A 84 -14.84 -0.63 -20.23
C SER A 84 -15.59 -0.05 -19.03
N SER A 85 -15.28 -0.45 -17.80
CA SER A 85 -15.94 0.03 -16.60
C SER A 85 -15.62 1.49 -16.31
N ASP A 86 -16.63 2.24 -15.83
CA ASP A 86 -16.45 3.64 -15.46
C ASP A 86 -15.54 3.77 -14.21
N TYR A 87 -15.55 2.75 -13.34
CA TYR A 87 -14.67 2.64 -12.17
C TYR A 87 -13.20 2.52 -12.60
N TYR A 88 -12.89 1.56 -13.46
CA TYR A 88 -11.53 1.37 -13.98
C TYR A 88 -11.00 2.65 -14.64
N LYS A 89 -11.79 3.27 -15.53
CA LYS A 89 -11.41 4.53 -16.17
C LYS A 89 -11.13 5.64 -15.18
N PHE A 90 -11.95 5.75 -14.11
CA PHE A 90 -11.74 6.75 -13.07
C PHE A 90 -10.42 6.51 -12.33
N MET A 91 -10.14 5.27 -11.92
CA MET A 91 -8.92 4.91 -11.19
C MET A 91 -7.68 5.04 -12.07
N TYR A 92 -7.78 4.64 -13.34
CA TYR A 92 -6.71 4.82 -14.32
C TYR A 92 -6.42 6.30 -14.58
N ASP A 93 -7.44 7.12 -14.73
CA ASP A 93 -7.32 8.57 -14.91
C ASP A 93 -6.73 9.25 -13.65
N LEU A 94 -7.01 8.71 -12.46
CA LEU A 94 -6.42 9.15 -11.20
C LEU A 94 -4.92 8.82 -11.16
N TYR A 95 -4.56 7.60 -11.52
CA TYR A 95 -3.18 7.14 -11.56
C TYR A 95 -2.35 7.84 -12.64
N ASP A 96 -2.92 8.08 -13.81
CA ASP A 96 -2.28 8.71 -14.98
C ASP A 96 -2.24 10.25 -14.89
N ASP A 97 -2.33 10.80 -13.68
CA ASP A 97 -2.24 12.24 -13.37
C ASP A 97 -3.22 13.14 -14.15
N LYS A 98 -4.35 12.58 -14.61
CA LYS A 98 -5.39 13.37 -15.28
C LYS A 98 -6.22 14.21 -14.31
N TYR A 99 -6.11 13.92 -13.02
CA TYR A 99 -6.63 14.74 -11.93
C TYR A 99 -5.48 15.52 -11.27
N GLU A 100 -5.81 16.63 -10.62
CA GLU A 100 -4.86 17.33 -9.75
C GLU A 100 -4.73 16.52 -8.44
N THR A 101 -3.65 15.76 -8.31
CA THR A 101 -3.37 14.85 -7.19
C THR A 101 -2.14 15.29 -6.42
N GLU A 102 -2.11 14.97 -5.12
CA GLU A 102 -0.95 15.05 -4.25
C GLU A 102 -0.79 13.70 -3.54
N THR A 103 0.30 12.99 -3.80
CA THR A 103 0.62 11.75 -3.10
C THR A 103 1.12 12.07 -1.70
N ILE A 104 0.44 11.50 -0.69
CA ILE A 104 0.76 11.71 0.73
C ILE A 104 1.59 10.55 1.27
N ILE A 105 1.21 9.31 0.92
CA ILE A 105 1.93 8.07 1.26
C ILE A 105 2.05 7.29 -0.04
N PHE A 106 3.24 6.75 -0.26
CA PHE A 106 3.51 5.82 -1.36
C PHE A 106 4.42 4.73 -0.85
N THR A 107 4.13 3.49 -1.22
CA THR A 107 4.99 2.35 -0.96
C THR A 107 4.95 1.38 -2.15
N ASP A 108 6.08 0.79 -2.42
CA ASP A 108 6.25 -0.33 -3.32
C ASP A 108 6.37 -1.59 -2.46
N GLY A 109 5.40 -2.47 -2.54
CA GLY A 109 5.24 -3.58 -1.60
C GLY A 109 6.49 -4.46 -1.46
N CYS A 110 7.22 -4.70 -2.55
CA CYS A 110 8.45 -5.50 -2.51
C CYS A 110 9.59 -4.76 -1.78
N SER A 111 9.85 -3.50 -2.15
CA SER A 111 10.90 -2.69 -1.54
C SER A 111 10.65 -2.47 -0.06
N ASP A 112 9.40 -2.19 0.32
CA ASP A 112 9.07 -1.97 1.73
C ASP A 112 9.14 -3.25 2.56
N PHE A 113 8.81 -4.40 2.00
CA PHE A 113 8.97 -5.65 2.74
C PHE A 113 10.45 -5.95 3.01
N CYS A 114 11.35 -5.63 2.08
CA CYS A 114 12.79 -5.70 2.31
C CYS A 114 13.24 -4.78 3.43
N GLU A 115 12.70 -3.56 3.49
CA GLU A 115 12.99 -2.62 4.58
C GLU A 115 12.39 -3.09 5.91
N ILE A 116 11.26 -3.78 5.93
CA ILE A 116 10.68 -4.40 7.13
C ILE A 116 11.61 -5.49 7.67
N ILE A 117 12.17 -6.34 6.82
CA ILE A 117 13.14 -7.36 7.25
C ILE A 117 14.41 -6.70 7.79
N ARG A 118 14.85 -5.62 7.18
CA ARG A 118 15.99 -4.81 7.65
C ARG A 118 15.70 -4.16 9.01
N TYR A 119 14.51 -3.59 9.17
CA TYR A 119 14.03 -3.07 10.44
C TYR A 119 14.03 -4.15 11.52
N TYR A 120 13.53 -5.34 11.20
CA TYR A 120 13.55 -6.51 12.08
C TYR A 120 14.97 -6.89 12.49
N SER A 121 15.90 -6.97 11.55
CA SER A 121 17.30 -7.26 11.79
C SER A 121 17.93 -6.31 12.80
N VAL A 122 17.73 -5.00 12.63
CA VAL A 122 18.28 -3.96 13.50
C VAL A 122 17.64 -3.98 14.88
N HIS A 123 16.31 -3.96 14.96
CA HIS A 123 15.58 -3.74 16.21
C HIS A 123 15.37 -5.00 17.05
N TYR A 124 15.34 -6.16 16.42
CA TYR A 124 15.04 -7.43 17.11
C TYR A 124 16.25 -8.37 17.20
N LYS A 125 17.15 -8.30 16.23
CA LYS A 125 18.36 -9.16 16.23
C LYS A 125 19.62 -8.41 16.67
N ASN A 126 19.54 -7.08 16.88
CA ASN A 126 20.69 -6.21 17.21
C ASN A 126 21.84 -6.33 16.19
N LYS A 127 21.51 -6.49 14.93
CA LYS A 127 22.48 -6.54 13.85
C LYS A 127 22.50 -5.22 13.11
N GLU A 128 23.69 -4.58 13.06
CA GLU A 128 23.92 -3.50 12.09
C GLU A 128 23.97 -4.15 10.71
N VAL A 129 23.02 -3.80 9.85
CA VAL A 129 23.15 -4.09 8.43
C VAL A 129 24.14 -3.08 7.88
N ASP A 130 25.36 -3.56 7.60
CA ASP A 130 26.36 -2.75 6.88
C ASP A 130 25.70 -2.15 5.63
N GLU A 131 26.21 -1.01 5.12
CA GLU A 131 25.77 -0.32 3.89
C GLU A 131 25.99 -1.22 2.63
N VAL A 132 25.51 -2.44 2.68
CA VAL A 132 25.34 -3.30 1.51
C VAL A 132 24.19 -2.72 0.72
N SER A 133 24.31 -2.61 -0.59
CA SER A 133 23.19 -2.16 -1.41
C SER A 133 21.97 -3.06 -1.10
N GLU A 134 20.77 -2.48 -1.08
CA GLU A 134 19.52 -3.26 -0.86
C GLU A 134 19.49 -4.54 -1.68
N TYR A 135 19.93 -4.46 -2.91
CA TYR A 135 19.96 -5.57 -3.86
C TYR A 135 20.91 -6.69 -3.44
N ASP A 136 22.08 -6.35 -2.91
CA ASP A 136 23.07 -7.36 -2.47
C ASP A 136 22.63 -8.05 -1.17
N TRP A 137 21.88 -7.36 -0.32
CA TRP A 137 21.39 -7.92 0.94
C TRP A 137 20.28 -8.96 0.74
N LEU A 138 19.40 -8.77 -0.26
CA LEU A 138 18.35 -9.75 -0.63
C LEU A 138 18.88 -11.15 -0.93
N PHE A 139 20.16 -11.28 -1.27
CA PHE A 139 20.80 -12.56 -1.59
C PHE A 139 21.65 -13.11 -0.44
N THR A 140 21.51 -12.59 0.77
CA THR A 140 22.24 -13.10 1.94
C THR A 140 21.44 -14.19 2.66
N ASP A 141 22.15 -15.18 3.22
CA ASP A 141 21.54 -16.23 4.06
C ASP A 141 20.79 -15.61 5.26
N GLU A 142 21.25 -14.45 5.78
CA GLU A 142 20.62 -13.75 6.89
C GLU A 142 19.26 -13.15 6.49
N TYR A 143 19.14 -12.60 5.29
CA TYR A 143 17.85 -12.13 4.78
C TYR A 143 16.84 -13.28 4.68
N GLU A 144 17.24 -14.39 4.10
CA GLU A 144 16.39 -15.58 3.94
C GLU A 144 15.94 -16.12 5.30
N GLU A 145 16.85 -16.21 6.29
CA GLU A 145 16.53 -16.62 7.66
C GLU A 145 15.48 -15.70 8.31
N TYR A 146 15.65 -14.36 8.23
CA TYR A 146 14.73 -13.42 8.84
C TYR A 146 13.41 -13.31 8.10
N TYR A 147 13.43 -13.44 6.78
CA TYR A 147 12.23 -13.57 5.97
C TYR A 147 11.39 -14.78 6.41
N GLU A 148 12.01 -15.96 6.52
CA GLU A 148 11.33 -17.17 6.96
C GLU A 148 10.80 -17.06 8.39
N GLU A 149 11.54 -16.42 9.30
CA GLU A 149 11.06 -16.19 10.66
C GLU A 149 9.80 -15.33 10.69
N LEU A 150 9.76 -14.25 9.92
CA LEU A 150 8.61 -13.34 9.88
C LEU A 150 7.39 -13.97 9.22
N ILE A 151 7.54 -14.62 8.07
CA ILE A 151 6.39 -15.22 7.37
C ILE A 151 5.79 -16.43 8.10
N ASN A 152 6.55 -17.09 8.96
CA ASN A 152 6.09 -18.25 9.73
C ASN A 152 5.53 -17.88 11.12
N ASP A 153 5.65 -16.63 11.56
CA ASP A 153 5.11 -16.12 12.82
C ASP A 153 4.23 -14.88 12.56
N GLU A 154 2.95 -15.12 12.34
CA GLU A 154 1.96 -14.08 12.01
C GLU A 154 1.90 -12.96 13.06
N GLU A 155 1.94 -13.30 14.37
CA GLU A 155 1.87 -12.30 15.45
C GLU A 155 3.14 -11.43 15.46
N LEU A 156 4.30 -12.03 15.20
CA LEU A 156 5.57 -11.33 15.13
C LEU A 156 5.60 -10.43 13.88
N CYS A 157 5.18 -10.96 12.74
CA CYS A 157 5.13 -10.22 11.47
C CYS A 157 4.25 -8.99 11.59
N GLU A 158 3.01 -9.15 12.04
CA GLU A 158 2.08 -8.03 12.28
C GLU A 158 2.66 -6.98 13.22
N LYS A 159 3.30 -7.41 14.31
CA LYS A 159 3.92 -6.50 15.27
C LYS A 159 5.06 -5.69 14.64
N VAL A 160 5.95 -6.34 13.89
CA VAL A 160 7.09 -5.70 13.23
C VAL A 160 6.62 -4.70 12.18
N ILE A 161 5.63 -5.07 11.36
CA ILE A 161 5.02 -4.20 10.36
C ILE A 161 4.42 -2.95 11.01
N ASN A 162 3.63 -3.12 12.06
CA ASN A 162 3.01 -1.99 12.77
C ASN A 162 4.04 -1.03 13.37
N GLU A 163 5.14 -1.56 13.92
CA GLU A 163 6.23 -0.74 14.44
C GLU A 163 6.98 -0.03 13.31
N TYR A 164 7.28 -0.72 12.22
CA TYR A 164 7.91 -0.14 11.02
C TYR A 164 7.08 1.00 10.43
N VAL A 165 5.78 0.77 10.19
CA VAL A 165 4.88 1.80 9.66
C VAL A 165 4.80 3.02 10.58
N ARG A 166 4.70 2.81 11.89
CA ARG A 166 4.68 3.92 12.87
C ARG A 166 5.95 4.75 12.82
N ASP A 167 7.11 4.11 12.69
CA ASP A 167 8.41 4.75 12.79
C ASP A 167 8.89 5.36 11.46
N THR A 168 8.34 4.90 10.33
CA THR A 168 8.74 5.31 8.97
C THR A 168 7.81 6.36 8.37
N TYR A 169 6.50 6.22 8.55
CA TYR A 169 5.47 7.07 7.98
C TYR A 169 4.78 7.95 9.03
#